data_4a2f1a24b59facba07474946fc91690d
#
_entry.id   4a2f1a24b59facba07474946fc91690d
#
_cell.length_a   1.000
_cell.length_b   1.000
_cell.length_c   1.000
_cell.angle_alpha   90.00
_cell.angle_beta   90.00
_cell.angle_gamma   90.00
#
_symmetry.space_group_name_H-M   'P 1'
#
loop_
_entity.id
_entity.type
_entity.pdbx_description
1 polymer ?
#
loop_
_entity_poly.entity_id
_entity_poly.type
_entity_poly.pdbx_seq_one_letter_code
_entity_poly.pdbx_strand_id
1 'polypeptide(L)'
;MFLAVPALIFGAWSAGGDKQSPSSGSMQKSDGPAAQARAIDFSSKHDILIKNEDGSLTPMDVPYFKSTLVAPGTWQILSDGDYSYLVEGEDEALVIDSGYGAGNIREYCQSLTKKPVRNIANTHDHFDHTANNSYFERAYMSAETKKKATIPFPSFEGITFPRDYPIEVIGDGYRFQLGNRELEVLEIPNHASGSLAFLDKRERILFSGDEIMPMGVRLNCSVAQFEKNMRKIAARRSEYDRLCAGFGVFDASYVDKFLANAQHVLAGHEGGPVQPRPRPAAATDAPSGPVIYGRRMPRPGDVPKNIGQTNEYQRRMSYEGCDITYDIRRVGE
;
A
#
# COMPACT_ATOMS: atom_id res chain seq x y z
N MET A 1 -32.60 -0.30 60.59
CA MET A 1 -33.22 -1.62 60.68
C MET A 1 -32.47 -2.51 59.70
N PHE A 2 -31.58 -3.33 60.28
CA PHE A 2 -30.71 -4.29 59.59
C PHE A 2 -31.53 -5.45 59.06
N LEU A 3 -31.20 -5.98 57.90
CA LEU A 3 -31.24 -7.44 57.64
C LEU A 3 -30.26 -7.80 56.52
N ALA A 4 -29.48 -8.79 56.87
CA ALA A 4 -28.31 -9.31 56.16
C ALA A 4 -28.67 -10.51 55.26
N VAL A 5 -27.90 -10.70 54.20
CA VAL A 5 -27.28 -11.83 53.45
C VAL A 5 -27.92 -13.23 53.65
N PRO A 6 -27.92 -14.13 52.62
CA PRO A 6 -26.75 -14.98 52.46
C PRO A 6 -26.23 -15.23 51.03
N ALA A 7 -24.94 -15.52 51.01
CA ALA A 7 -24.17 -16.08 49.92
C ALA A 7 -24.57 -17.55 49.65
N LEU A 8 -24.57 -17.93 48.37
CA LEU A 8 -24.54 -19.33 47.96
C LEU A 8 -23.38 -19.55 46.93
N ILE A 9 -22.46 -20.40 47.36
CA ILE A 9 -21.36 -20.94 46.64
C ILE A 9 -21.87 -22.15 45.86
N PHE A 10 -21.59 -22.30 44.58
CA PHE A 10 -21.42 -23.52 43.77
C PHE A 10 -20.88 -23.08 42.43
N GLY A 11 -19.74 -23.47 41.94
CA GLY A 11 -19.24 -24.76 41.66
C GLY A 11 -18.52 -24.61 40.33
N ALA A 12 -17.21 -24.83 40.28
CA ALA A 12 -16.35 -24.77 39.10
C ALA A 12 -16.78 -25.79 38.02
N TRP A 13 -16.83 -25.33 36.79
CA TRP A 13 -16.64 -26.19 35.63
C TRP A 13 -15.70 -25.52 34.63
N SER A 14 -14.51 -26.14 34.53
CA SER A 14 -13.50 -25.85 33.55
C SER A 14 -13.93 -26.43 32.19
N ALA A 15 -14.04 -25.59 31.19
CA ALA A 15 -13.94 -26.01 29.80
C ALA A 15 -13.03 -25.02 29.11
N GLY A 16 -11.82 -25.47 28.84
CA GLY A 16 -10.81 -24.73 28.09
C GLY A 16 -11.26 -24.51 26.66
N GLY A 17 -11.14 -23.30 26.23
CA GLY A 17 -11.27 -22.86 24.86
C GLY A 17 -10.45 -21.60 24.75
N ASP A 18 -9.16 -21.77 24.45
CA ASP A 18 -8.26 -20.67 24.13
C ASP A 18 -8.74 -19.98 22.87
N LYS A 19 -9.57 -18.96 23.05
CA LYS A 19 -9.69 -17.90 22.04
C LYS A 19 -8.53 -16.95 22.27
N GLN A 20 -7.43 -17.14 21.56
CA GLN A 20 -6.41 -16.11 21.42
C GLN A 20 -7.08 -14.84 20.89
N SER A 21 -7.21 -13.86 21.76
CA SER A 21 -7.48 -12.49 21.36
C SER A 21 -6.31 -12.02 20.51
N PRO A 22 -6.55 -11.30 19.39
CA PRO A 22 -5.46 -10.71 18.62
C PRO A 22 -4.70 -9.78 19.56
N SER A 23 -3.40 -10.02 19.71
CA SER A 23 -2.52 -9.21 20.51
C SER A 23 -2.57 -7.78 19.99
N SER A 24 -2.98 -6.84 20.82
CA SER A 24 -2.72 -5.42 20.58
C SER A 24 -1.20 -5.23 20.65
N GLY A 25 -0.56 -5.28 19.50
CA GLY A 25 0.86 -4.98 19.40
C GLY A 25 1.05 -3.49 19.66
N SER A 26 1.31 -3.13 20.91
CA SER A 26 1.86 -1.81 21.23
C SER A 26 3.26 -1.78 20.64
N MET A 27 3.58 -0.77 19.83
CA MET A 27 4.96 -0.49 19.46
C MET A 27 5.76 -0.38 20.76
N GLN A 28 6.59 -1.39 21.06
CA GLN A 28 7.47 -1.34 22.19
C GLN A 28 8.44 -0.19 21.98
N LYS A 29 8.49 0.76 22.92
CA LYS A 29 9.58 1.73 22.99
C LYS A 29 10.88 0.93 23.09
N SER A 30 11.65 0.89 22.00
CA SER A 30 12.98 0.31 22.01
C SER A 30 13.93 1.34 22.66
N ASP A 31 14.08 1.31 23.98
CA ASP A 31 15.14 2.01 24.71
C ASP A 31 16.51 1.33 24.52
N GLY A 32 16.72 0.67 23.37
CA GLY A 32 18.03 0.18 22.96
C GLY A 32 18.86 1.31 22.38
N PRO A 33 20.22 1.22 22.46
CA PRO A 33 21.09 2.18 21.78
C PRO A 33 20.64 2.26 20.33
N ALA A 34 20.47 3.50 19.81
CA ALA A 34 20.06 3.73 18.44
C ALA A 34 20.96 2.89 17.53
N ALA A 35 20.35 1.87 16.88
CA ALA A 35 21.09 1.06 15.94
C ALA A 35 21.70 2.04 14.94
N GLN A 36 23.03 2.00 14.79
CA GLN A 36 23.73 2.83 13.82
C GLN A 36 23.02 2.65 12.50
N ALA A 37 22.48 3.74 11.95
CA ALA A 37 21.79 3.71 10.68
C ALA A 37 22.72 3.03 9.67
N ARG A 38 22.27 1.89 9.12
CA ARG A 38 23.03 1.14 8.15
C ARG A 38 23.29 2.04 6.95
N ALA A 39 24.55 2.20 6.58
CA ALA A 39 24.90 2.93 5.38
C ALA A 39 24.40 2.11 4.17
N ILE A 40 23.44 2.65 3.44
CA ILE A 40 22.90 2.04 2.23
C ILE A 40 23.57 2.73 1.05
N ASP A 41 24.25 1.95 0.24
CA ASP A 41 24.88 2.47 -0.98
C ASP A 41 23.88 2.46 -2.12
N PHE A 42 23.41 3.63 -2.48
CA PHE A 42 22.55 3.88 -3.64
C PHE A 42 23.27 4.73 -4.71
N SER A 43 24.59 4.71 -4.74
CA SER A 43 25.39 5.56 -5.64
C SER A 43 24.99 5.39 -7.12
N SER A 44 24.58 4.17 -7.52
CA SER A 44 24.09 3.89 -8.88
C SER A 44 22.83 4.67 -9.27
N LYS A 45 22.06 5.17 -8.32
CA LYS A 45 20.90 6.03 -8.60
C LYS A 45 21.30 7.35 -9.26
N HIS A 46 22.53 7.83 -9.04
CA HIS A 46 23.01 9.07 -9.63
C HIS A 46 23.05 9.02 -11.17
N ASP A 47 23.30 7.86 -11.74
CA ASP A 47 23.37 7.65 -13.20
C ASP A 47 21.99 7.54 -13.86
N ILE A 48 20.92 7.50 -13.07
CA ILE A 48 19.56 7.37 -13.56
C ILE A 48 18.90 8.74 -13.49
N LEU A 49 18.38 9.19 -14.64
CA LEU A 49 17.71 10.49 -14.75
C LEU A 49 16.21 10.32 -14.79
N ILE A 50 15.52 11.05 -13.91
CA ILE A 50 14.08 11.20 -13.89
C ILE A 50 13.70 12.43 -14.72
N LYS A 51 12.82 12.24 -15.69
CA LYS A 51 12.26 13.36 -16.45
C LYS A 51 11.11 13.99 -15.68
N ASN A 52 11.27 15.25 -15.32
CA ASN A 52 10.28 16.06 -14.63
C ASN A 52 9.13 16.51 -15.54
N GLU A 53 8.07 17.08 -14.96
CA GLU A 53 6.90 17.59 -15.70
C GLU A 53 7.26 18.70 -16.68
N ASP A 54 8.22 19.53 -16.35
CA ASP A 54 8.74 20.63 -17.17
C ASP A 54 9.73 20.17 -18.23
N GLY A 55 10.00 18.86 -18.32
CA GLY A 55 10.96 18.26 -19.25
C GLY A 55 12.41 18.27 -18.78
N SER A 56 12.73 18.87 -17.64
CA SER A 56 14.07 18.82 -17.04
C SER A 56 14.41 17.41 -16.58
N LEU A 57 15.70 17.13 -16.42
CA LEU A 57 16.21 15.84 -15.96
C LEU A 57 16.86 15.99 -14.59
N THR A 58 16.52 15.11 -13.65
CA THR A 58 17.06 15.09 -12.29
C THR A 58 17.59 13.71 -11.97
N PRO A 59 18.80 13.56 -11.43
CA PRO A 59 19.30 12.27 -10.96
C PRO A 59 18.36 11.63 -9.91
N MET A 60 18.21 10.32 -9.96
CA MET A 60 17.27 9.58 -9.11
C MET A 60 17.62 9.62 -7.61
N ASP A 61 18.88 9.86 -7.27
CA ASP A 61 19.35 10.04 -5.89
C ASP A 61 19.06 11.44 -5.32
N VAL A 62 18.78 12.42 -6.18
CA VAL A 62 18.34 13.75 -5.75
C VAL A 62 16.88 13.66 -5.29
N PRO A 63 16.51 14.21 -4.13
CA PRO A 63 15.13 14.19 -3.64
C PRO A 63 14.17 14.76 -4.67
N TYR A 64 13.26 13.91 -5.14
CA TYR A 64 12.24 14.26 -6.12
C TYR A 64 10.87 14.02 -5.51
N PHE A 65 10.52 14.88 -4.57
CA PHE A 65 9.26 14.74 -3.86
C PHE A 65 8.48 16.05 -3.90
N LYS A 66 7.16 15.92 -4.00
CA LYS A 66 6.22 17.02 -3.75
C LYS A 66 5.25 16.55 -2.68
N SER A 67 5.10 17.35 -1.62
CA SER A 67 4.15 17.04 -0.55
C SER A 67 2.97 17.99 -0.57
N THR A 68 1.81 17.45 -0.23
CA THR A 68 0.56 18.20 -0.04
C THR A 68 -0.09 17.77 1.25
N LEU A 69 -0.46 18.71 2.10
CA LEU A 69 -1.21 18.43 3.32
C LEU A 69 -2.65 18.04 2.95
N VAL A 70 -3.08 16.82 3.29
CA VAL A 70 -4.41 16.30 2.97
C VAL A 70 -5.36 16.30 4.17
N ALA A 71 -4.80 16.29 5.37
CA ALA A 71 -5.50 16.47 6.65
C ALA A 71 -4.50 16.90 7.72
N PRO A 72 -4.92 17.35 8.91
CA PRO A 72 -4.00 17.65 9.99
C PRO A 72 -3.04 16.49 10.28
N GLY A 73 -1.72 16.74 10.21
CA GLY A 73 -0.70 15.71 10.39
C GLY A 73 -0.72 14.59 9.34
N THR A 74 -1.25 14.85 8.15
CA THR A 74 -1.25 13.86 7.05
C THR A 74 -0.81 14.52 5.76
N TRP A 75 0.31 14.06 5.22
CA TRP A 75 0.83 14.53 3.94
C TRP A 75 0.75 13.42 2.90
N GLN A 76 0.30 13.78 1.71
CA GLN A 76 0.48 13.03 0.49
C GLN A 76 1.83 13.42 -0.11
N ILE A 77 2.61 12.44 -0.53
CA ILE A 77 3.96 12.63 -1.06
C ILE A 77 4.04 12.00 -2.43
N LEU A 78 4.16 12.82 -3.46
CA LEU A 78 4.37 12.37 -4.82
C LEU A 78 5.83 11.96 -5.02
N SER A 79 6.04 10.73 -5.48
CA SER A 79 7.32 10.17 -5.89
C SER A 79 7.18 9.53 -7.27
N ASP A 80 7.59 10.23 -8.31
CA ASP A 80 7.59 9.76 -9.70
C ASP A 80 6.29 9.09 -10.21
N GLY A 81 5.14 9.67 -9.83
CA GLY A 81 3.82 9.23 -10.30
C GLY A 81 3.02 8.45 -9.28
N ASP A 82 3.65 7.92 -8.25
CA ASP A 82 3.00 7.22 -7.16
C ASP A 82 2.99 8.05 -5.89
N TYR A 83 2.02 7.79 -5.03
CA TYR A 83 1.86 8.51 -3.78
C TYR A 83 2.13 7.62 -2.58
N SER A 84 3.04 8.13 -1.73
CA SER A 84 3.23 7.68 -0.36
C SER A 84 2.53 8.65 0.58
N TYR A 85 2.38 8.26 1.85
CA TYR A 85 1.75 9.13 2.85
C TYR A 85 2.58 9.16 4.12
N LEU A 86 2.69 10.37 4.71
CA LEU A 86 3.23 10.56 6.06
C LEU A 86 2.07 10.83 7.01
N VAL A 87 1.99 10.06 8.09
CA VAL A 87 0.95 10.17 9.11
C VAL A 87 1.60 10.48 10.44
N GLU A 88 1.43 11.72 10.92
CA GLU A 88 1.98 12.21 12.18
C GLU A 88 1.01 11.98 13.33
N GLY A 89 1.49 11.39 14.41
CA GLY A 89 0.86 11.36 15.71
C GLY A 89 1.59 12.22 16.74
N GLU A 90 1.25 12.06 18.01
CA GLU A 90 1.87 12.84 19.08
C GLU A 90 3.28 12.34 19.42
N ASP A 91 3.52 11.04 19.35
CA ASP A 91 4.80 10.43 19.73
C ASP A 91 5.74 10.23 18.53
N GLU A 92 5.21 9.81 17.39
CA GLU A 92 5.97 9.49 16.19
C GLU A 92 5.14 9.67 14.92
N ALA A 93 5.80 9.55 13.77
CA ALA A 93 5.13 9.54 12.49
C ALA A 93 5.44 8.23 11.72
N LEU A 94 4.43 7.71 11.04
CA LEU A 94 4.49 6.51 10.20
C LEU A 94 4.43 6.92 8.73
N VAL A 95 5.28 6.30 7.91
CA VAL A 95 5.17 6.40 6.45
C VAL A 95 4.36 5.22 5.93
N ILE A 96 3.49 5.46 4.96
CA ILE A 96 2.76 4.42 4.23
C ILE A 96 3.27 4.44 2.80
N ASP A 97 3.84 3.32 2.36
CA ASP A 97 4.52 3.08 1.10
C ASP A 97 5.76 3.95 0.85
N SER A 98 6.73 3.43 0.09
CA SER A 98 8.05 4.05 -0.06
C SER A 98 8.34 4.64 -1.44
N GLY A 99 7.34 4.63 -2.32
CA GLY A 99 7.48 5.15 -3.67
C GLY A 99 8.41 4.33 -4.57
N TYR A 100 8.64 4.87 -5.75
CA TYR A 100 9.27 4.20 -6.90
C TYR A 100 10.80 4.09 -6.81
N GLY A 101 11.39 4.44 -5.69
CA GLY A 101 12.83 4.31 -5.46
C GLY A 101 13.63 5.60 -5.64
N ALA A 102 13.05 6.69 -6.12
CA ALA A 102 13.74 7.97 -6.21
C ALA A 102 14.03 8.57 -4.83
N GLY A 103 15.18 9.21 -4.68
CA GLY A 103 15.59 9.94 -3.48
C GLY A 103 15.59 9.10 -2.19
N ASN A 104 15.68 9.80 -1.06
CA ASN A 104 15.52 9.25 0.28
C ASN A 104 14.19 9.74 0.89
N ILE A 105 13.14 8.96 0.72
CA ILE A 105 11.80 9.33 1.19
C ILE A 105 11.73 9.48 2.71
N ARG A 106 12.50 8.70 3.47
CA ARG A 106 12.52 8.83 4.94
C ARG A 106 13.03 10.20 5.37
N GLU A 107 14.13 10.64 4.78
CA GLU A 107 14.73 11.95 5.06
C GLU A 107 13.78 13.09 4.66
N TYR A 108 13.15 12.96 3.49
CA TYR A 108 12.14 13.92 3.05
C TYR A 108 10.97 13.99 4.03
N CYS A 109 10.42 12.86 4.44
CA CYS A 109 9.36 12.79 5.44
C CYS A 109 9.80 13.42 6.78
N GLN A 110 11.04 13.17 7.21
CA GLN A 110 11.58 13.76 8.44
C GLN A 110 11.68 15.28 8.35
N SER A 111 11.83 15.85 7.15
CA SER A 111 11.84 17.31 6.97
C SER A 111 10.45 17.95 7.13
N LEU A 112 9.39 17.19 6.99
CA LEU A 112 8.00 17.67 7.09
C LEU A 112 7.48 17.67 8.54
N THR A 113 8.12 16.94 9.45
CA THR A 113 7.67 16.79 10.83
C THR A 113 8.82 16.82 11.82
N LYS A 114 8.52 17.26 13.06
CA LYS A 114 9.46 17.17 14.19
C LYS A 114 9.39 15.83 14.92
N LYS A 115 8.41 14.99 14.57
CA LYS A 115 8.24 13.66 15.17
C LYS A 115 9.19 12.66 14.51
N PRO A 116 9.70 11.67 15.26
CA PRO A 116 10.61 10.68 14.67
C PRO A 116 9.91 9.91 13.55
N VAL A 117 10.55 9.85 12.37
CA VAL A 117 10.14 9.03 11.23
C VAL A 117 11.06 7.82 11.17
N ARG A 118 10.66 6.71 11.78
CA ARG A 118 11.49 5.50 11.90
C ARG A 118 10.98 4.35 11.06
N ASN A 119 9.67 4.21 10.98
CA ASN A 119 8.97 3.04 10.49
C ASN A 119 8.17 3.33 9.23
N ILE A 120 7.98 2.26 8.45
CA ILE A 120 7.13 2.29 7.26
C ILE A 120 6.15 1.12 7.30
N ALA A 121 4.94 1.34 6.82
CA ALA A 121 3.96 0.28 6.56
C ALA A 121 3.68 0.21 5.05
N ASN A 122 3.65 -1.00 4.49
CA ASN A 122 3.37 -1.18 3.07
C ASN A 122 1.96 -1.67 2.85
N THR A 123 1.29 -1.06 1.87
CA THR A 123 -0.02 -1.52 1.43
C THR A 123 0.09 -2.86 0.72
N HIS A 124 1.10 -3.06 -0.15
CA HIS A 124 1.32 -4.31 -0.86
C HIS A 124 2.77 -4.45 -1.36
N ASP A 125 3.05 -5.50 -2.14
CA ASP A 125 4.40 -5.95 -2.49
C ASP A 125 4.98 -5.30 -3.75
N HIS A 126 4.23 -4.51 -4.49
CA HIS A 126 4.72 -3.94 -5.72
C HIS A 126 5.90 -2.99 -5.48
N PHE A 127 6.76 -2.91 -6.50
CA PHE A 127 8.03 -2.22 -6.42
C PHE A 127 7.88 -0.73 -6.07
N ASP A 128 6.94 -0.06 -6.68
CA ASP A 128 6.59 1.34 -6.48
C ASP A 128 6.03 1.67 -5.07
N HIS A 129 5.80 0.64 -4.25
CA HIS A 129 5.40 0.76 -2.85
C HIS A 129 6.48 0.30 -1.87
N THR A 130 7.50 -0.46 -2.32
CA THR A 130 8.47 -1.10 -1.43
C THR A 130 9.93 -0.77 -1.72
N ALA A 131 10.24 -0.05 -2.80
CA ALA A 131 11.61 0.13 -3.29
C ALA A 131 12.56 0.79 -2.27
N ASN A 132 12.08 1.75 -1.50
CA ASN A 132 12.88 2.50 -0.53
C ASN A 132 12.69 2.04 0.94
N ASN A 133 12.11 0.86 1.18
CA ASN A 133 11.90 0.34 2.54
C ASN A 133 13.18 0.29 3.37
N SER A 134 14.32 0.03 2.75
CA SER A 134 15.62 -0.09 3.42
C SER A 134 16.13 1.20 4.08
N TYR A 135 15.56 2.35 3.79
CA TYR A 135 15.86 3.59 4.51
C TYR A 135 15.28 3.61 5.93
N PHE A 136 14.29 2.74 6.22
CA PHE A 136 13.58 2.70 7.49
C PHE A 136 14.18 1.67 8.45
N GLU A 137 14.01 1.91 9.73
CA GLU A 137 14.47 0.98 10.78
C GLU A 137 13.67 -0.33 10.74
N ARG A 138 12.39 -0.26 10.32
CA ARG A 138 11.51 -1.41 10.17
C ARG A 138 10.41 -1.14 9.15
N ALA A 139 10.09 -2.17 8.36
CA ALA A 139 8.93 -2.21 7.50
C ALA A 139 7.86 -3.14 8.09
N TYR A 140 6.60 -2.71 8.05
CA TYR A 140 5.43 -3.48 8.46
C TYR A 140 4.64 -3.87 7.22
N MET A 141 4.34 -5.15 7.06
CA MET A 141 3.61 -5.65 5.89
C MET A 141 2.97 -7.00 6.18
N SER A 142 2.06 -7.45 5.32
CA SER A 142 1.48 -8.78 5.43
C SER A 142 2.50 -9.89 5.17
N ALA A 143 2.18 -11.11 5.61
CA ALA A 143 3.01 -12.29 5.34
C ALA A 143 3.19 -12.56 3.84
N GLU A 144 2.15 -12.31 3.03
CA GLU A 144 2.22 -12.48 1.58
C GLU A 144 3.05 -11.38 0.91
N THR A 145 2.90 -10.12 1.33
CA THR A 145 3.73 -9.00 0.88
C THR A 145 5.20 -9.26 1.19
N LYS A 146 5.53 -9.74 2.41
CA LYS A 146 6.90 -10.10 2.80
C LYS A 146 7.55 -11.08 1.83
N LYS A 147 6.83 -12.12 1.41
CA LYS A 147 7.37 -13.13 0.48
C LYS A 147 7.83 -12.53 -0.83
N LYS A 148 7.14 -11.51 -1.35
CA LYS A 148 7.38 -10.91 -2.64
C LYS A 148 8.24 -9.65 -2.56
N ALA A 149 8.04 -8.80 -1.56
CA ALA A 149 8.82 -7.58 -1.35
C ALA A 149 10.31 -7.85 -1.08
N THR A 150 10.67 -9.04 -0.63
CA THR A 150 12.06 -9.47 -0.43
C THR A 150 12.71 -10.08 -1.66
N ILE A 151 11.95 -10.32 -2.73
CA ILE A 151 12.48 -10.83 -4.00
C ILE A 151 13.14 -9.67 -4.76
N PRO A 152 14.38 -9.81 -5.27
CA PRO A 152 15.00 -8.79 -6.09
C PRO A 152 14.12 -8.43 -7.29
N PHE A 153 13.85 -7.16 -7.48
CA PHE A 153 13.05 -6.69 -8.61
C PHE A 153 13.98 -6.12 -9.68
N PRO A 154 13.92 -6.63 -10.93
CA PRO A 154 14.85 -6.22 -11.99
C PRO A 154 14.43 -4.91 -12.68
N SER A 155 13.72 -4.02 -12.01
CA SER A 155 13.10 -2.85 -12.65
C SER A 155 14.08 -1.79 -13.10
N PHE A 156 15.26 -1.73 -12.47
CA PHE A 156 16.26 -0.74 -12.82
C PHE A 156 17.58 -1.43 -13.07
N GLU A 157 17.99 -1.49 -14.33
CA GLU A 157 19.28 -2.04 -14.71
C GLU A 157 20.40 -1.25 -13.98
N GLY A 158 21.29 -1.97 -13.30
CA GLY A 158 22.40 -1.37 -12.56
C GLY A 158 22.06 -0.86 -11.16
N ILE A 159 20.80 -0.92 -10.70
CA ILE A 159 20.44 -0.58 -9.33
C ILE A 159 20.04 -1.82 -8.54
N THR A 160 20.65 -1.95 -7.37
CA THR A 160 20.23 -2.93 -6.37
C THR A 160 19.54 -2.23 -5.22
N PHE A 161 18.25 -2.49 -5.06
CA PHE A 161 17.51 -2.05 -3.88
C PHE A 161 17.73 -3.07 -2.76
N PRO A 162 18.24 -2.66 -1.59
CA PRO A 162 18.44 -3.58 -0.48
C PRO A 162 17.13 -4.23 -0.03
N ARG A 163 17.17 -5.54 0.24
CA ARG A 163 16.01 -6.34 0.63
C ARG A 163 16.15 -6.97 2.02
N ASP A 164 17.25 -6.75 2.67
CA ASP A 164 17.61 -7.31 3.98
C ASP A 164 17.26 -6.39 5.16
N TYR A 165 16.30 -5.51 4.98
CA TYR A 165 15.79 -4.64 6.04
C TYR A 165 14.88 -5.43 7.00
N PRO A 166 14.78 -4.99 8.29
CA PRO A 166 13.89 -5.63 9.26
C PRO A 166 12.43 -5.53 8.85
N ILE A 167 11.73 -6.68 8.89
CA ILE A 167 10.30 -6.76 8.54
C ILE A 167 9.52 -7.33 9.71
N GLU A 168 8.48 -6.62 10.12
CA GLU A 168 7.45 -7.10 11.03
C GLU A 168 6.19 -7.48 10.25
N VAL A 169 5.71 -8.71 10.47
CA VAL A 169 4.51 -9.21 9.82
C VAL A 169 3.29 -8.78 10.60
N ILE A 170 2.37 -8.10 9.93
CA ILE A 170 1.09 -7.64 10.48
C ILE A 170 -0.07 -8.16 9.64
N GLY A 171 -1.30 -8.06 10.16
CA GLY A 171 -2.51 -8.52 9.48
C GLY A 171 -3.75 -7.77 9.96
N ASP A 172 -4.90 -8.28 9.59
CA ASP A 172 -6.21 -7.70 9.90
C ASP A 172 -6.38 -7.42 11.39
N GLY A 173 -6.81 -6.22 11.74
CA GLY A 173 -7.02 -5.78 13.12
C GLY A 173 -5.77 -5.33 13.86
N TYR A 174 -4.57 -5.42 13.27
CA TYR A 174 -3.38 -4.79 13.85
C TYR A 174 -3.58 -3.28 14.00
N ARG A 175 -2.95 -2.66 15.01
CA ARG A 175 -3.12 -1.24 15.30
C ARG A 175 -1.80 -0.56 15.55
N PHE A 176 -1.46 0.40 14.71
CA PHE A 176 -0.37 1.33 14.99
C PHE A 176 -0.83 2.37 16.00
N GLN A 177 -0.02 2.59 17.05
CA GLN A 177 -0.26 3.61 18.07
C GLN A 177 0.80 4.70 17.91
N LEU A 178 0.40 5.88 17.42
CA LEU A 178 1.30 7.00 17.19
C LEU A 178 1.18 8.08 18.28
N GLY A 179 0.76 7.67 19.49
CA GLY A 179 0.40 8.55 20.59
C GLY A 179 -1.10 8.83 20.60
N ASN A 180 -1.53 10.01 20.20
CA ASN A 180 -2.93 10.39 20.13
C ASN A 180 -3.65 9.96 18.81
N ARG A 181 -3.02 9.14 17.97
CA ARG A 181 -3.52 8.70 16.67
C ARG A 181 -3.30 7.21 16.48
N GLU A 182 -4.33 6.53 16.05
CA GLU A 182 -4.33 5.09 15.79
C GLU A 182 -4.64 4.82 14.31
N LEU A 183 -3.91 3.88 13.71
CA LEU A 183 -4.24 3.33 12.40
C LEU A 183 -4.59 1.85 12.55
N GLU A 184 -5.80 1.46 12.18
CA GLU A 184 -6.27 0.09 12.17
C GLU A 184 -6.00 -0.55 10.80
N VAL A 185 -5.40 -1.73 10.80
CA VAL A 185 -5.08 -2.49 9.58
C VAL A 185 -6.29 -3.31 9.15
N LEU A 186 -6.60 -3.25 7.86
CA LEU A 186 -7.66 -4.04 7.21
C LEU A 186 -7.05 -4.84 6.05
N GLU A 187 -7.21 -6.15 6.03
CA GLU A 187 -6.83 -6.97 4.88
C GLU A 187 -7.87 -6.84 3.77
N ILE A 188 -7.40 -6.46 2.56
CA ILE A 188 -8.23 -6.26 1.37
C ILE A 188 -7.51 -6.74 0.09
N PRO A 189 -7.17 -8.03 -0.02
CA PRO A 189 -6.35 -8.55 -1.12
C PRO A 189 -7.09 -8.62 -2.45
N ASN A 190 -7.23 -7.49 -3.14
CA ASN A 190 -7.90 -7.39 -4.43
C ASN A 190 -6.90 -7.32 -5.59
N HIS A 191 -6.05 -6.28 -5.59
CA HIS A 191 -5.03 -6.00 -6.59
C HIS A 191 -3.77 -6.84 -6.36
N ALA A 192 -3.34 -6.97 -5.13
CA ALA A 192 -2.26 -7.86 -4.72
C ALA A 192 -2.70 -8.80 -3.59
N SER A 193 -2.10 -10.01 -3.55
CA SER A 193 -2.56 -11.09 -2.65
C SER A 193 -2.32 -10.81 -1.16
N GLY A 194 -1.47 -9.86 -0.84
CA GLY A 194 -1.13 -9.50 0.55
C GLY A 194 -1.57 -8.10 0.95
N SER A 195 -2.46 -7.49 0.20
CA SER A 195 -2.77 -6.07 0.38
C SER A 195 -3.46 -5.75 1.69
N LEU A 196 -2.99 -4.66 2.28
CA LEU A 196 -3.49 -4.05 3.50
C LEU A 196 -3.98 -2.64 3.20
N ALA A 197 -5.04 -2.22 3.87
CA ALA A 197 -5.42 -0.82 4.01
C ALA A 197 -5.23 -0.38 5.46
N PHE A 198 -5.08 0.93 5.66
CA PHE A 198 -4.90 1.51 7.00
C PHE A 198 -6.02 2.52 7.25
N LEU A 199 -6.83 2.27 8.27
CA LEU A 199 -7.96 3.13 8.63
C LEU A 199 -7.58 4.07 9.77
N ASP A 200 -7.61 5.35 9.47
CA ASP A 200 -7.49 6.44 10.42
C ASP A 200 -8.88 7.01 10.72
N LYS A 201 -9.44 6.63 11.85
CA LYS A 201 -10.77 7.10 12.26
C LYS A 201 -10.76 8.56 12.70
N ARG A 202 -9.63 9.05 13.20
CA ARG A 202 -9.51 10.42 13.70
C ARG A 202 -9.63 11.43 12.57
N GLU A 203 -8.84 11.25 11.52
CA GLU A 203 -8.83 12.16 10.36
C GLU A 203 -9.77 11.67 9.24
N ARG A 204 -10.50 10.55 9.50
CA ARG A 204 -11.51 9.96 8.62
C ARG A 204 -10.93 9.62 7.24
N ILE A 205 -9.80 8.91 7.25
CA ILE A 205 -9.05 8.51 6.04
C ILE A 205 -8.90 6.99 5.98
N LEU A 206 -9.10 6.43 4.80
CA LEU A 206 -8.70 5.07 4.46
C LEU A 206 -7.54 5.13 3.45
N PHE A 207 -6.35 4.68 3.86
CA PHE A 207 -5.21 4.51 2.98
C PHE A 207 -5.34 3.15 2.31
N SER A 208 -5.59 3.13 1.01
CA SER A 208 -5.98 1.93 0.28
C SER A 208 -4.93 1.41 -0.70
N GLY A 209 -3.80 2.12 -0.86
CA GLY A 209 -2.84 1.77 -1.92
C GLY A 209 -3.55 1.64 -3.28
N ASP A 210 -3.25 0.57 -3.99
CA ASP A 210 -3.79 0.30 -5.33
C ASP A 210 -5.09 -0.51 -5.31
N GLU A 211 -5.63 -0.79 -4.12
CA GLU A 211 -6.81 -1.65 -3.96
C GLU A 211 -8.13 -0.97 -4.34
N ILE A 212 -8.16 0.36 -4.24
CA ILE A 212 -9.34 1.19 -4.57
C ILE A 212 -8.85 2.40 -5.35
N MET A 213 -8.82 2.29 -6.66
CA MET A 213 -8.38 3.35 -7.57
C MET A 213 -9.48 3.69 -8.57
N PRO A 214 -10.02 4.91 -8.58
CA PRO A 214 -11.10 5.32 -9.49
C PRO A 214 -10.81 5.09 -10.98
N MET A 215 -9.54 5.15 -11.37
CA MET A 215 -9.10 4.91 -12.75
C MET A 215 -9.16 3.44 -13.19
N GLY A 216 -9.44 2.53 -12.27
CA GLY A 216 -9.59 1.10 -12.50
C GLY A 216 -8.66 0.24 -11.67
N VAL A 217 -9.23 -0.83 -11.13
CA VAL A 217 -8.49 -1.85 -10.36
C VAL A 217 -8.40 -3.12 -11.19
N ARG A 218 -7.18 -3.67 -11.29
CA ARG A 218 -6.99 -5.00 -11.85
C ARG A 218 -7.01 -6.02 -10.73
N LEU A 219 -8.00 -6.90 -10.76
CA LEU A 219 -8.18 -7.89 -9.73
C LEU A 219 -7.19 -9.06 -9.89
N ASN A 220 -6.53 -9.41 -8.80
CA ASN A 220 -5.77 -10.64 -8.65
C ASN A 220 -6.60 -11.74 -7.94
N CYS A 221 -7.73 -11.37 -7.37
CA CYS A 221 -8.73 -12.25 -6.79
C CYS A 221 -9.93 -12.47 -7.72
N SER A 222 -10.89 -13.30 -7.31
CA SER A 222 -12.18 -13.44 -7.96
C SER A 222 -13.07 -12.21 -7.75
N VAL A 223 -14.07 -12.02 -8.60
CA VAL A 223 -15.03 -10.92 -8.43
C VAL A 223 -15.83 -11.10 -7.13
N ALA A 224 -16.17 -12.35 -6.78
CA ALA A 224 -16.87 -12.65 -5.51
C ALA A 224 -16.01 -12.29 -4.29
N GLN A 225 -14.70 -12.56 -4.33
CA GLN A 225 -13.81 -12.15 -3.24
C GLN A 225 -13.66 -10.62 -3.18
N PHE A 226 -13.56 -9.98 -4.34
CA PHE A 226 -13.53 -8.51 -4.41
C PHE A 226 -14.79 -7.88 -3.81
N GLU A 227 -15.97 -8.39 -4.18
CA GLU A 227 -17.25 -7.93 -3.62
C GLU A 227 -17.27 -8.07 -2.09
N LYS A 228 -16.82 -9.20 -1.57
CA LYS A 228 -16.73 -9.44 -0.13
C LYS A 228 -15.79 -8.43 0.55
N ASN A 229 -14.64 -8.13 -0.04
CA ASN A 229 -13.69 -7.16 0.49
C ASN A 229 -14.28 -5.75 0.45
N MET A 230 -14.93 -5.37 -0.66
CA MET A 230 -15.60 -4.06 -0.77
C MET A 230 -16.74 -3.92 0.24
N ARG A 231 -17.53 -4.97 0.45
CA ARG A 231 -18.59 -4.99 1.47
C ARG A 231 -18.02 -4.82 2.90
N LYS A 232 -16.88 -5.47 3.20
CA LYS A 232 -16.17 -5.30 4.48
C LYS A 232 -15.83 -3.83 4.74
N ILE A 233 -15.33 -3.14 3.72
CA ILE A 233 -14.94 -1.73 3.82
C ILE A 233 -16.16 -0.81 3.83
N ALA A 234 -17.15 -1.08 2.99
CA ALA A 234 -18.40 -0.33 2.92
C ALA A 234 -19.17 -0.36 4.26
N ALA A 235 -19.11 -1.47 5.00
CA ALA A 235 -19.69 -1.56 6.35
C ALA A 235 -19.05 -0.58 7.35
N ARG A 236 -17.87 -0.04 7.03
CA ARG A 236 -17.12 0.93 7.84
C ARG A 236 -17.25 2.38 7.31
N ARG A 237 -18.15 2.64 6.33
CA ARG A 237 -18.27 3.95 5.64
C ARG A 237 -18.47 5.16 6.56
N SER A 238 -19.08 4.97 7.71
CA SER A 238 -19.23 6.05 8.71
C SER A 238 -17.92 6.49 9.38
N GLU A 239 -16.83 5.75 9.20
CA GLU A 239 -15.55 5.98 9.88
C GLU A 239 -14.53 6.75 9.01
N TYR A 240 -14.80 6.91 7.71
CA TYR A 240 -13.90 7.63 6.79
C TYR A 240 -14.66 8.34 5.67
N ASP A 241 -14.08 9.45 5.16
CA ASP A 241 -14.65 10.26 4.07
C ASP A 241 -13.73 10.31 2.86
N ARG A 242 -12.45 9.96 3.02
CA ARG A 242 -11.42 10.04 1.99
C ARG A 242 -10.73 8.72 1.80
N LEU A 243 -10.35 8.47 0.54
CA LEU A 243 -9.45 7.41 0.14
C LEU A 243 -8.10 8.04 -0.23
N CYS A 244 -7.06 7.64 0.47
CA CYS A 244 -5.68 7.93 0.11
C CYS A 244 -5.13 6.71 -0.63
N ALA A 245 -5.14 6.76 -1.96
CA ALA A 245 -4.73 5.69 -2.86
C ALA A 245 -3.33 5.94 -3.44
N GLY A 246 -2.74 4.95 -4.10
CA GLY A 246 -1.43 5.05 -4.75
C GLY A 246 -1.36 6.14 -5.84
N PHE A 247 -2.50 6.57 -6.39
CA PHE A 247 -2.56 7.58 -7.46
C PHE A 247 -3.29 8.88 -7.06
N GLY A 248 -3.56 9.09 -5.80
CA GLY A 248 -4.17 10.34 -5.34
C GLY A 248 -5.15 10.20 -4.19
N VAL A 249 -5.79 11.32 -3.87
CA VAL A 249 -6.83 11.39 -2.84
C VAL A 249 -8.18 11.51 -3.50
N PHE A 250 -9.14 10.66 -3.09
CA PHE A 250 -10.45 10.54 -3.69
C PHE A 250 -11.54 10.55 -2.62
N ASP A 251 -12.77 10.77 -3.07
CA ASP A 251 -13.95 10.64 -2.22
C ASP A 251 -14.21 9.17 -1.87
N ALA A 252 -14.58 8.90 -0.63
CA ALA A 252 -14.79 7.55 -0.14
C ALA A 252 -16.03 6.85 -0.76
N SER A 253 -16.91 7.58 -1.48
CA SER A 253 -18.02 6.99 -2.22
C SER A 253 -17.59 6.02 -3.33
N TYR A 254 -16.32 6.07 -3.74
CA TYR A 254 -15.80 5.09 -4.67
C TYR A 254 -15.85 3.64 -4.14
N VAL A 255 -15.82 3.44 -2.84
CA VAL A 255 -16.04 2.11 -2.23
C VAL A 255 -17.40 1.57 -2.60
N ASP A 256 -18.45 2.40 -2.50
CA ASP A 256 -19.81 2.01 -2.83
C ASP A 256 -19.97 1.75 -4.34
N LYS A 257 -19.29 2.54 -5.18
CA LYS A 257 -19.27 2.35 -6.63
C LYS A 257 -18.58 1.05 -7.02
N PHE A 258 -17.43 0.73 -6.43
CA PHE A 258 -16.76 -0.54 -6.66
C PHE A 258 -17.55 -1.74 -6.17
N LEU A 259 -18.23 -1.62 -5.03
CA LEU A 259 -19.16 -2.64 -4.56
C LEU A 259 -20.29 -2.86 -5.56
N ALA A 260 -20.91 -1.79 -6.05
CA ALA A 260 -21.97 -1.88 -7.07
C ALA A 260 -21.44 -2.47 -8.38
N ASN A 261 -20.24 -2.12 -8.82
CA ASN A 261 -19.61 -2.68 -10.01
C ASN A 261 -19.40 -4.20 -9.88
N ALA A 262 -18.87 -4.66 -8.75
CA ALA A 262 -18.70 -6.09 -8.49
C ALA A 262 -20.03 -6.84 -8.49
N GLN A 263 -21.04 -6.29 -7.84
CA GLN A 263 -22.40 -6.86 -7.82
C GLN A 263 -23.04 -6.92 -9.21
N HIS A 264 -22.76 -5.91 -10.05
CA HIS A 264 -23.23 -5.89 -11.43
C HIS A 264 -22.64 -7.06 -12.24
N VAL A 265 -21.33 -7.32 -12.09
CA VAL A 265 -20.70 -8.50 -12.72
C VAL A 265 -21.28 -9.81 -12.17
N LEU A 266 -21.43 -9.92 -10.84
CA LEU A 266 -22.00 -11.13 -10.21
C LEU A 266 -23.47 -11.38 -10.58
N ALA A 267 -24.21 -10.34 -10.97
CA ALA A 267 -25.56 -10.48 -11.52
C ALA A 267 -25.60 -10.99 -12.97
N GLY A 268 -24.46 -11.32 -13.56
CA GLY A 268 -24.35 -11.91 -14.90
C GLY A 268 -24.03 -10.91 -16.02
N HIS A 269 -23.71 -9.65 -15.69
CA HIS A 269 -23.29 -8.67 -16.69
C HIS A 269 -21.80 -8.85 -16.99
N GLU A 270 -21.46 -9.21 -18.21
CA GLU A 270 -20.08 -9.40 -18.63
C GLU A 270 -19.45 -8.09 -19.09
N GLY A 271 -18.22 -7.81 -18.65
CA GLY A 271 -17.41 -6.70 -19.14
C GLY A 271 -16.88 -6.94 -20.56
N GLY A 272 -16.45 -5.86 -21.22
CA GLY A 272 -15.83 -5.96 -22.53
C GLY A 272 -14.42 -6.59 -22.48
N PRO A 273 -13.92 -7.14 -23.60
CA PRO A 273 -12.56 -7.67 -23.66
C PRO A 273 -11.53 -6.55 -23.45
N VAL A 274 -10.48 -6.87 -22.70
CA VAL A 274 -9.37 -5.93 -22.50
C VAL A 274 -8.49 -5.93 -23.74
N GLN A 275 -8.41 -4.77 -24.40
CA GLN A 275 -7.52 -4.63 -25.55
C GLN A 275 -6.06 -4.68 -25.10
N PRO A 276 -5.19 -5.47 -25.75
CA PRO A 276 -3.77 -5.43 -25.50
C PRO A 276 -3.27 -4.00 -25.73
N ARG A 277 -2.55 -3.44 -24.78
CA ARG A 277 -1.84 -2.18 -25.05
C ARG A 277 -0.78 -2.46 -26.12
N PRO A 278 -0.66 -1.61 -27.17
CA PRO A 278 0.42 -1.73 -28.13
C PRO A 278 1.74 -1.75 -27.34
N ARG A 279 2.54 -2.79 -27.56
CA ARG A 279 3.88 -2.84 -26.98
C ARG A 279 4.68 -1.70 -27.64
N PRO A 280 5.32 -0.80 -26.87
CA PRO A 280 6.28 0.12 -27.49
C PRO A 280 7.29 -0.75 -28.27
N ALA A 281 7.61 -0.36 -29.49
CA ALA A 281 8.63 -1.05 -30.27
C ALA A 281 9.89 -1.14 -29.40
N ALA A 282 10.47 -2.34 -29.28
CA ALA A 282 11.72 -2.50 -28.57
C ALA A 282 12.73 -1.54 -29.20
N ALA A 283 13.26 -0.63 -28.41
CA ALA A 283 14.35 0.23 -28.86
C ALA A 283 15.53 -0.70 -29.15
N THR A 284 15.88 -0.82 -30.42
CA THR A 284 16.95 -1.73 -30.91
C THR A 284 18.35 -1.23 -30.55
N ASP A 285 18.45 0.00 -30.07
CA ASP A 285 19.71 0.61 -29.67
C ASP A 285 19.57 1.12 -28.23
N ALA A 286 20.13 0.41 -27.26
CA ALA A 286 20.31 0.94 -25.93
C ALA A 286 21.30 2.12 -26.02
N PRO A 287 20.91 3.35 -25.71
CA PRO A 287 21.85 4.45 -25.75
C PRO A 287 22.95 4.21 -24.70
N SER A 288 24.20 4.33 -25.10
CA SER A 288 25.33 4.45 -24.20
C SER A 288 25.23 5.79 -23.48
N GLY A 289 24.53 5.87 -22.36
CA GLY A 289 24.32 7.09 -21.59
C GLY A 289 23.38 6.89 -20.41
N PRO A 290 23.18 7.91 -19.58
CA PRO A 290 22.27 7.81 -18.42
C PRO A 290 20.90 7.33 -18.84
N VAL A 291 20.33 6.42 -18.05
CA VAL A 291 19.02 5.85 -18.31
C VAL A 291 17.98 6.87 -17.93
N ILE A 292 17.12 7.26 -18.89
CA ILE A 292 16.04 8.19 -18.64
C ILE A 292 14.79 7.40 -18.28
N TYR A 293 14.36 7.47 -17.03
CA TYR A 293 13.05 7.02 -16.59
C TYR A 293 12.08 8.19 -16.74
N GLY A 294 11.29 8.16 -17.81
CA GLY A 294 10.13 9.05 -17.89
C GLY A 294 9.04 8.53 -16.93
N ARG A 295 8.25 9.43 -16.47
CA ARG A 295 7.17 9.40 -15.47
C ARG A 295 6.20 8.22 -15.49
N ARG A 296 6.43 7.07 -16.03
CA ARG A 296 5.43 5.99 -16.00
C ARG A 296 5.82 4.62 -16.52
N MET A 297 7.00 4.41 -16.99
CA MET A 297 7.22 3.10 -17.61
C MET A 297 8.55 2.50 -17.19
N PRO A 298 8.52 1.38 -16.45
CA PRO A 298 9.62 0.43 -16.49
C PRO A 298 9.93 0.12 -17.97
N ARG A 299 11.18 -0.03 -18.33
CA ARG A 299 11.54 -0.44 -19.69
C ARG A 299 10.86 -1.76 -20.03
N PRO A 300 10.55 -2.05 -21.31
CA PRO A 300 9.94 -3.32 -21.73
C PRO A 300 10.71 -4.60 -21.35
N GLY A 301 11.86 -4.52 -20.71
CA GLY A 301 12.59 -5.64 -20.12
C GLY A 301 12.48 -5.75 -18.61
N ASP A 302 12.06 -4.69 -17.93
CA ASP A 302 12.15 -4.54 -16.49
C ASP A 302 10.90 -5.03 -15.76
N VAL A 303 9.79 -5.14 -16.47
CA VAL A 303 8.56 -5.69 -15.92
C VAL A 303 8.62 -7.22 -16.06
N PRO A 304 8.39 -7.98 -14.99
CA PRO A 304 8.19 -9.41 -15.12
C PRO A 304 7.25 -9.69 -16.27
N LYS A 305 7.63 -10.62 -17.17
CA LYS A 305 6.93 -10.87 -18.45
C LYS A 305 5.42 -11.08 -18.32
N ASN A 306 4.93 -11.27 -17.12
CA ASN A 306 3.54 -11.57 -16.77
C ASN A 306 2.77 -10.39 -16.15
N ILE A 307 3.44 -9.27 -15.78
CA ILE A 307 2.73 -8.11 -15.29
C ILE A 307 2.15 -7.33 -16.46
N GLY A 308 0.84 -7.15 -16.47
CA GLY A 308 0.14 -6.39 -17.50
C GLY A 308 -0.15 -7.12 -18.80
N GLN A 309 0.21 -8.42 -18.96
CA GLN A 309 -0.27 -9.19 -20.09
C GLN A 309 -1.79 -9.40 -19.97
N THR A 310 -2.52 -8.80 -20.89
CA THR A 310 -3.93 -9.11 -21.09
C THR A 310 -4.01 -10.44 -21.81
N ASN A 311 -4.84 -11.34 -21.32
CA ASN A 311 -5.18 -12.58 -22.01
C ASN A 311 -6.65 -12.55 -22.48
N GLU A 312 -7.04 -13.50 -23.28
CA GLU A 312 -8.40 -13.61 -23.83
C GLU A 312 -9.50 -13.74 -22.77
N TYR A 313 -9.14 -14.12 -21.52
CA TYR A 313 -10.07 -14.29 -20.40
C TYR A 313 -10.27 -13.02 -19.59
N GLN A 314 -9.50 -11.96 -19.84
CA GLN A 314 -9.65 -10.71 -19.13
C GLN A 314 -10.79 -9.87 -19.66
N ARG A 315 -11.60 -9.37 -18.75
CA ARG A 315 -12.72 -8.46 -19.01
C ARG A 315 -12.53 -7.18 -18.22
N ARG A 316 -12.99 -6.09 -18.81
CA ARG A 316 -13.10 -4.81 -18.12
C ARG A 316 -14.57 -4.43 -18.02
N MET A 317 -15.04 -4.26 -16.79
CA MET A 317 -16.36 -3.71 -16.49
C MET A 317 -16.21 -2.27 -16.08
N SER A 318 -16.88 -1.38 -16.81
CA SER A 318 -17.05 0.03 -16.44
C SER A 318 -18.49 0.21 -15.96
N TYR A 319 -18.65 0.52 -14.68
CA TYR A 319 -19.97 0.71 -14.06
C TYR A 319 -19.87 1.74 -12.94
N GLU A 320 -20.90 2.59 -12.76
CA GLU A 320 -20.94 3.68 -11.74
C GLU A 320 -19.72 4.61 -11.72
N GLY A 321 -19.03 4.76 -12.87
CA GLY A 321 -17.86 5.64 -12.99
C GLY A 321 -16.57 5.08 -12.39
N CYS A 322 -16.50 3.78 -12.19
CA CYS A 322 -15.27 3.07 -11.85
C CYS A 322 -15.12 1.80 -12.72
N ASP A 323 -13.87 1.34 -12.83
CA ASP A 323 -13.51 0.20 -13.67
C ASP A 323 -12.90 -0.93 -12.86
N ILE A 324 -13.30 -2.16 -13.13
CA ILE A 324 -12.58 -3.36 -12.68
C ILE A 324 -12.11 -4.17 -13.88
N THR A 325 -10.91 -4.73 -13.81
CA THR A 325 -10.41 -5.71 -14.77
C THR A 325 -10.27 -7.05 -14.05
N TYR A 326 -10.93 -8.07 -14.56
CA TYR A 326 -11.03 -9.38 -13.91
C TYR A 326 -10.88 -10.52 -14.93
N ASP A 327 -10.59 -11.73 -14.44
CA ASP A 327 -10.60 -12.97 -15.23
C ASP A 327 -12.01 -13.57 -15.20
N ILE A 328 -12.62 -13.73 -16.40
CA ILE A 328 -13.99 -14.23 -16.51
C ILE A 328 -14.17 -15.66 -15.94
N ARG A 329 -13.10 -16.43 -15.88
CA ARG A 329 -13.11 -17.79 -15.31
C ARG A 329 -13.19 -17.80 -13.79
N ARG A 330 -12.92 -16.65 -13.15
CA ARG A 330 -12.84 -16.49 -11.70
C ARG A 330 -13.88 -15.52 -11.15
N VAL A 331 -15.07 -15.48 -11.75
CA VAL A 331 -16.11 -14.54 -11.30
C VAL A 331 -16.69 -14.96 -9.95
N GLY A 332 -17.02 -16.23 -9.77
CA GLY A 332 -17.75 -16.76 -8.63
C GLY A 332 -16.96 -17.65 -7.65
N GLU A 333 -15.63 -17.65 -7.74
CA GLU A 333 -14.80 -18.49 -6.86
C GLU A 333 -14.81 -18.04 -5.40
#